data_5b5b16d038a6dc73f32dfa9fadf62628
#
_entry.id   5b5b16d038a6dc73f32dfa9fadf62628
#
_cell.length_a   1.000
_cell.length_b   1.000
_cell.length_c   1.000
_cell.angle_alpha   90.00
_cell.angle_beta   90.00
_cell.angle_gamma   90.00
#
_symmetry.space_group_name_H-M   'P 1'
#
loop_
_entity.id
_entity.type
_entity.pdbx_description
1 polymer ?
#
loop_
_entity_poly.entity_id
_entity_poly.type
_entity_poly.pdbx_seq_one_letter_code
_entity_poly.pdbx_strand_id
1 'polypeptide(L)'
;MRKDIDIIYFSLFPWDHPYSSVSFSISKEFIKNNRVFYINPPYSYRDFATRYGEKITQERMSDLIMHRLRYEHPPQLENTLYKDNFLAALPPMVPPVNFLGKGEIYNLVRTRNNRIVLNTIKKVIKDNNIKDYIFMNCYNPFYAGFLPKNEFNPLLNIYQCIDDISQNAY
;
A
#
# COMPACT_ATOMS: atom_id res chain seq x y z
N MET A 1 -11.73 25.85 2.99
CA MET A 1 -11.06 24.56 3.06
C MET A 1 -10.91 24.04 1.63
N ARG A 2 -9.70 23.73 1.18
CA ARG A 2 -9.47 23.20 -0.18
C ARG A 2 -10.15 21.81 -0.21
N LYS A 3 -11.25 21.68 -0.94
CA LYS A 3 -11.87 20.40 -1.27
C LYS A 3 -11.02 19.78 -2.37
N ASP A 4 -10.87 18.46 -2.35
CA ASP A 4 -10.32 17.62 -3.43
C ASP A 4 -8.78 17.50 -3.47
N ILE A 5 -8.15 17.23 -2.32
CA ILE A 5 -6.76 16.75 -2.30
C ILE A 5 -6.80 15.23 -2.29
N ASP A 6 -6.11 14.62 -3.24
CA ASP A 6 -5.97 13.16 -3.29
C ASP A 6 -5.07 12.68 -2.16
N ILE A 7 -5.37 11.52 -1.57
CA ILE A 7 -4.56 10.92 -0.53
C ILE A 7 -4.04 9.57 -1.04
N ILE A 8 -2.73 9.44 -1.17
CA ILE A 8 -2.08 8.16 -1.39
C ILE A 8 -1.71 7.60 -0.03
N TYR A 9 -2.40 6.56 0.38
CA TYR A 9 -2.30 5.96 1.70
C TYR A 9 -1.60 4.60 1.63
N PHE A 10 -0.33 4.55 1.97
CA PHE A 10 0.46 3.33 1.96
C PHE A 10 0.49 2.70 3.35
N SER A 11 0.01 1.49 3.49
CA SER A 11 -0.16 0.83 4.78
C SER A 11 0.71 -0.41 4.95
N LEU A 12 1.02 -0.74 6.19
CA LEU A 12 1.61 -2.04 6.56
C LEU A 12 0.58 -3.18 6.45
N PHE A 13 -0.70 -2.87 6.69
CA PHE A 13 -1.77 -3.86 6.67
C PHE A 13 -2.63 -3.71 5.42
N PRO A 14 -3.01 -4.82 4.76
CA PRO A 14 -3.95 -4.77 3.66
C PRO A 14 -5.34 -4.32 4.15
N TRP A 15 -6.14 -3.72 3.25
CA TRP A 15 -7.49 -3.26 3.58
C TRP A 15 -8.42 -4.41 4.02
N ASP A 16 -8.17 -5.62 3.55
CA ASP A 16 -8.91 -6.85 3.83
C ASP A 16 -8.33 -7.65 5.01
N HIS A 17 -7.51 -7.01 5.86
CA HIS A 17 -7.00 -7.67 7.05
C HIS A 17 -8.15 -8.12 7.95
N PRO A 18 -8.13 -9.37 8.49
CA PRO A 18 -9.24 -9.92 9.28
C PRO A 18 -9.57 -9.12 10.54
N TYR A 19 -8.59 -8.42 11.09
CA TYR A 19 -8.82 -7.46 12.18
C TYR A 19 -8.97 -6.06 11.60
N SER A 20 -9.91 -5.27 12.14
CA SER A 20 -10.07 -3.87 11.76
C SER A 20 -8.75 -3.12 11.96
N SER A 21 -8.07 -2.78 10.87
CA SER A 21 -6.82 -2.03 10.96
C SER A 21 -7.11 -0.55 11.18
N VAL A 22 -6.29 0.09 12.00
CA VAL A 22 -6.32 1.55 12.19
C VAL A 22 -6.21 2.26 10.84
N SER A 23 -5.35 1.75 9.96
CA SER A 23 -5.15 2.28 8.61
C SER A 23 -6.44 2.35 7.80
N PHE A 24 -7.20 1.25 7.76
CA PHE A 24 -8.44 1.19 7.01
C PHE A 24 -9.54 2.04 7.67
N SER A 25 -9.57 2.09 9.01
CA SER A 25 -10.52 2.92 9.74
C SER A 25 -10.29 4.40 9.49
N ILE A 26 -9.06 4.88 9.49
CA ILE A 26 -8.71 6.27 9.17
C ILE A 26 -9.01 6.58 7.70
N SER A 27 -8.70 5.66 6.79
CA SER A 27 -8.98 5.88 5.37
C SER A 27 -10.48 6.03 5.09
N LYS A 28 -11.36 5.35 5.85
CA LYS A 28 -12.81 5.53 5.79
C LYS A 28 -13.27 6.92 6.22
N GLU A 29 -12.56 7.58 7.10
CA GLU A 29 -12.86 8.97 7.44
C GLU A 29 -12.41 9.94 6.34
N PHE A 30 -11.27 9.68 5.74
CA PHE A 30 -10.74 10.52 4.66
C PHE A 30 -11.61 10.50 3.40
N ILE A 31 -12.22 9.36 3.02
CA ILE A 31 -13.06 9.27 1.81
C ILE A 31 -14.30 10.15 1.86
N LYS A 32 -14.70 10.64 3.05
CA LYS A 32 -15.85 11.55 3.17
C LYS A 32 -15.63 12.88 2.43
N ASN A 33 -14.38 13.30 2.26
CA ASN A 33 -14.03 14.59 1.68
C ASN A 33 -12.91 14.52 0.62
N ASN A 34 -12.29 13.34 0.40
CA ASN A 34 -11.12 13.20 -0.48
C ASN A 34 -11.19 11.88 -1.24
N ARG A 35 -10.50 11.77 -2.37
CA ARG A 35 -10.21 10.48 -2.96
C ARG A 35 -9.03 9.85 -2.22
N VAL A 36 -9.16 8.59 -1.85
CA VAL A 36 -8.12 7.82 -1.16
C VAL A 36 -7.67 6.65 -2.03
N PHE A 37 -6.40 6.62 -2.33
CA PHE A 37 -5.73 5.55 -3.05
C PHE A 37 -4.93 4.71 -2.05
N TYR A 38 -5.52 3.61 -1.63
CA TYR A 38 -4.97 2.75 -0.60
C TYR A 38 -4.00 1.74 -1.21
N ILE A 39 -2.71 1.93 -0.96
CA ILE A 39 -1.68 1.01 -1.45
C ILE A 39 -1.50 -0.11 -0.44
N ASN A 40 -1.89 -1.32 -0.80
CA ASN A 40 -1.64 -2.50 0.01
C ASN A 40 -0.14 -2.81 0.09
N PRO A 41 0.32 -3.47 1.17
CA PRO A 41 1.64 -4.06 1.17
C PRO A 41 1.71 -5.12 0.06
N PRO A 42 2.84 -5.23 -0.67
CA PRO A 42 2.99 -6.26 -1.67
C PRO A 42 3.02 -7.65 -1.04
N TYR A 43 2.38 -8.63 -1.66
CA TYR A 43 2.59 -10.03 -1.31
C TYR A 43 4.03 -10.43 -1.57
N SER A 44 4.66 -11.09 -0.60
CA SER A 44 5.86 -11.86 -0.91
C SER A 44 5.47 -13.22 -1.53
N TYR A 45 6.40 -13.86 -2.26
CA TYR A 45 6.18 -15.23 -2.75
C TYR A 45 5.85 -16.20 -1.61
N ARG A 46 6.39 -15.96 -0.42
CA ARG A 46 6.07 -16.74 0.78
C ARG A 46 4.63 -16.52 1.22
N ASP A 47 4.19 -15.25 1.31
CA ASP A 47 2.83 -14.91 1.71
C ASP A 47 1.82 -15.50 0.73
N PHE A 48 2.11 -15.44 -0.57
CA PHE A 48 1.28 -16.08 -1.58
C PHE A 48 1.16 -17.60 -1.36
N ALA A 49 2.28 -18.29 -1.13
CA ALA A 49 2.29 -19.73 -0.90
C ALA A 49 1.54 -20.14 0.38
N THR A 50 1.73 -19.39 1.47
CA THR A 50 1.08 -19.70 2.76
C THR A 50 -0.41 -19.36 2.78
N ARG A 51 -0.84 -18.36 2.01
CA ARG A 51 -2.24 -17.89 1.92
C ARG A 51 -2.97 -18.40 0.67
N TYR A 52 -2.38 -19.34 -0.06
CA TYR A 52 -2.93 -19.84 -1.33
C TYR A 52 -4.36 -20.38 -1.19
N GLY A 53 -4.71 -21.00 -0.06
CA GLY A 53 -6.06 -21.53 0.22
C GLY A 53 -7.12 -20.46 0.55
N GLU A 54 -6.73 -19.22 0.78
CA GLU A 54 -7.68 -18.16 1.09
C GLU A 54 -8.42 -17.69 -0.16
N LYS A 55 -9.75 -17.51 -0.06
CA LYS A 55 -10.60 -17.06 -1.16
C LYS A 55 -10.08 -15.78 -1.82
N ILE A 56 -9.71 -14.79 -1.03
CA ILE A 56 -9.19 -13.52 -1.53
C ILE A 56 -7.88 -13.68 -2.32
N THR A 57 -7.01 -14.60 -1.89
CA THR A 57 -5.76 -14.91 -2.60
C THR A 57 -6.06 -15.59 -3.94
N GLN A 58 -7.06 -16.47 -3.99
CA GLN A 58 -7.51 -17.10 -5.22
C GLN A 58 -8.07 -16.09 -6.23
N GLU A 59 -8.87 -15.13 -5.77
CA GLU A 59 -9.40 -14.05 -6.60
C GLU A 59 -8.30 -13.14 -7.17
N ARG A 60 -7.17 -13.01 -6.48
CA ARG A 60 -5.99 -12.23 -6.88
C ARG A 60 -4.96 -13.02 -7.69
N MET A 61 -5.10 -14.35 -7.76
CA MET A 61 -4.08 -15.27 -8.24
C MET A 61 -3.54 -14.90 -9.62
N SER A 62 -4.41 -14.60 -10.58
CA SER A 62 -3.97 -14.32 -11.95
C SER A 62 -3.09 -13.07 -12.02
N ASP A 63 -3.45 -12.00 -11.30
CA ASP A 63 -2.69 -10.74 -11.27
C ASP A 63 -1.37 -10.89 -10.50
N LEU A 64 -1.40 -11.66 -9.40
CA LEU A 64 -0.20 -11.96 -8.62
C LEU A 64 0.82 -12.76 -9.43
N ILE A 65 0.40 -13.86 -10.10
CA ILE A 65 1.29 -14.69 -10.94
C ILE A 65 1.82 -13.90 -12.14
N MET A 66 0.98 -13.07 -12.75
CA MET A 66 1.36 -12.25 -13.91
C MET A 66 2.11 -10.97 -13.53
N HIS A 67 2.42 -10.78 -12.24
CA HIS A 67 3.08 -9.59 -11.72
C HIS A 67 2.41 -8.28 -12.15
N ARG A 68 1.07 -8.22 -12.07
CA ARG A 68 0.27 -7.05 -12.46
C ARG A 68 -0.16 -6.26 -11.24
N LEU A 69 -0.28 -4.96 -11.42
CA LEU A 69 -1.02 -4.09 -10.50
C LEU A 69 -2.51 -4.40 -10.62
N ARG A 70 -3.15 -4.67 -9.49
CA ARG A 70 -4.59 -4.89 -9.41
C ARG A 70 -5.25 -3.76 -8.63
N TYR A 71 -6.38 -3.27 -9.13
CA TYR A 71 -7.25 -2.34 -8.42
C TYR A 71 -8.44 -3.09 -7.82
N GLU A 72 -8.83 -2.69 -6.60
CA GLU A 72 -9.92 -3.32 -5.85
C GLU A 72 -10.78 -2.27 -5.15
N HIS A 73 -12.08 -2.57 -5.06
CA HIS A 73 -13.02 -1.81 -4.24
C HIS A 73 -13.47 -2.68 -3.06
N PRO A 74 -13.26 -2.24 -1.80
CA PRO A 74 -13.68 -3.00 -0.63
C PRO A 74 -15.21 -3.17 -0.60
N PRO A 75 -15.74 -4.41 -0.49
CA PRO A 75 -17.18 -4.65 -0.40
C PRO A 75 -17.86 -3.90 0.75
N GLN A 76 -17.10 -3.63 1.82
CA GLN A 76 -17.60 -2.88 2.98
C GLN A 76 -17.99 -1.43 2.66
N LEU A 77 -17.52 -0.91 1.52
CA LEU A 77 -17.83 0.45 1.07
C LEU A 77 -18.91 0.51 -0.01
N GLU A 78 -19.33 -0.64 -0.58
CA GLU A 78 -20.27 -0.70 -1.71
C GLU A 78 -21.60 0.03 -1.43
N ASN A 79 -22.10 -0.06 -0.19
CA ASN A 79 -23.35 0.58 0.23
C ASN A 79 -23.15 1.99 0.81
N THR A 80 -21.98 2.58 0.66
CA THR A 80 -21.71 3.94 1.15
C THR A 80 -21.78 4.97 0.02
N LEU A 81 -22.11 6.22 0.36
CA LEU A 81 -22.09 7.35 -0.57
C LEU A 81 -20.69 7.68 -1.10
N TYR A 82 -19.65 7.13 -0.47
CA TYR A 82 -18.24 7.46 -0.72
C TYR A 82 -17.47 6.32 -1.39
N LYS A 83 -18.17 5.30 -1.90
CA LYS A 83 -17.52 4.12 -2.51
C LYS A 83 -16.55 4.48 -3.61
N ASP A 84 -16.90 5.46 -4.43
CA ASP A 84 -16.10 5.90 -5.58
C ASP A 84 -14.88 6.75 -5.16
N ASN A 85 -14.84 7.18 -3.90
CA ASN A 85 -13.71 7.91 -3.33
C ASN A 85 -12.62 6.99 -2.79
N PHE A 86 -12.78 5.68 -2.81
CA PHE A 86 -11.79 4.72 -2.35
C PHE A 86 -11.38 3.75 -3.46
N LEU A 87 -10.10 3.66 -3.70
CA LEU A 87 -9.52 2.68 -4.61
C LEU A 87 -8.32 2.01 -3.95
N ALA A 88 -8.39 0.71 -3.73
CA ALA A 88 -7.24 -0.06 -3.27
C ALA A 88 -6.38 -0.48 -4.46
N ALA A 89 -5.07 -0.43 -4.28
CA ALA A 89 -4.09 -0.91 -5.25
C ALA A 89 -3.24 -2.00 -4.62
N LEU A 90 -3.22 -3.17 -5.22
CA LEU A 90 -2.38 -4.29 -4.84
C LEU A 90 -1.15 -4.33 -5.74
N PRO A 91 0.07 -4.08 -5.19
CA PRO A 91 1.30 -4.16 -5.95
C PRO A 91 1.59 -5.58 -6.46
N PRO A 92 2.41 -5.71 -7.53
CA PRO A 92 2.98 -7.00 -7.92
C PRO A 92 3.72 -7.68 -6.77
N MET A 93 3.80 -9.02 -6.82
CA MET A 93 4.53 -9.79 -5.82
C MET A 93 6.01 -9.42 -5.76
N VAL A 94 6.57 -9.55 -4.56
CA VAL A 94 7.97 -9.27 -4.26
C VAL A 94 8.68 -10.50 -3.68
N PRO A 95 9.99 -10.65 -3.91
CA PRO A 95 10.80 -11.62 -3.17
C PRO A 95 10.74 -11.34 -1.67
N PRO A 96 10.63 -12.39 -0.83
CA PRO A 96 10.69 -12.22 0.61
C PRO A 96 12.12 -11.81 1.04
N VAL A 97 12.23 -10.90 2.01
CA VAL A 97 13.53 -10.38 2.51
C VAL A 97 13.81 -10.74 3.96
N ASN A 98 12.78 -11.13 4.72
CA ASN A 98 12.87 -11.28 6.19
C ASN A 98 13.79 -12.39 6.65
N PHE A 99 14.17 -13.33 5.78
CA PHE A 99 15.11 -14.41 6.10
C PHE A 99 16.53 -14.13 5.62
N LEU A 100 16.75 -13.05 4.89
CA LEU A 100 18.08 -12.66 4.43
C LEU A 100 18.81 -11.91 5.54
N GLY A 101 20.00 -12.38 5.89
CA GLY A 101 20.90 -11.61 6.74
C GLY A 101 21.25 -10.26 6.13
N LYS A 102 21.48 -9.25 6.97
CA LYS A 102 21.92 -7.92 6.51
C LYS A 102 23.21 -8.05 5.70
N GLY A 103 23.17 -7.60 4.44
CA GLY A 103 24.32 -7.69 3.51
C GLY A 103 23.92 -7.22 2.10
N GLU A 104 24.79 -7.43 1.13
CA GLU A 104 24.61 -6.98 -0.25
C GLU A 104 23.37 -7.60 -0.91
N ILE A 105 23.14 -8.90 -0.71
CA ILE A 105 21.96 -9.60 -1.25
C ILE A 105 20.67 -9.02 -0.68
N TYR A 106 20.62 -8.80 0.63
CA TYR A 106 19.50 -8.15 1.27
C TYR A 106 19.22 -6.77 0.67
N ASN A 107 20.27 -5.95 0.52
CA ASN A 107 20.15 -4.60 -0.04
C ASN A 107 19.67 -4.62 -1.49
N LEU A 108 20.15 -5.55 -2.31
CA LEU A 108 19.74 -5.72 -3.70
C LEU A 108 18.25 -6.09 -3.79
N VAL A 109 17.81 -7.09 -3.03
CA VAL A 109 16.42 -7.54 -3.03
C VAL A 109 15.50 -6.44 -2.48
N ARG A 110 15.89 -5.77 -1.39
CA ARG A 110 15.16 -4.63 -0.84
C ARG A 110 15.01 -3.49 -1.84
N THR A 111 16.09 -3.13 -2.53
CA THR A 111 16.06 -2.09 -3.56
C THR A 111 15.10 -2.44 -4.70
N ARG A 112 15.09 -3.70 -5.14
CA ARG A 112 14.13 -4.20 -6.13
C ARG A 112 12.69 -4.08 -5.62
N ASN A 113 12.43 -4.53 -4.38
CA ASN A 113 11.09 -4.46 -3.77
C ASN A 113 10.60 -3.01 -3.66
N ASN A 114 11.48 -2.10 -3.21
CA ASN A 114 11.17 -0.67 -3.16
C ASN A 114 10.80 -0.13 -4.53
N ARG A 115 11.52 -0.51 -5.59
CA ARG A 115 11.22 -0.07 -6.95
C ARG A 115 9.86 -0.56 -7.44
N ILE A 116 9.44 -1.78 -7.09
CA ILE A 116 8.11 -2.33 -7.42
C ILE A 116 7.02 -1.45 -6.78
N VAL A 117 7.17 -1.13 -5.50
CA VAL A 117 6.20 -0.26 -4.79
C VAL A 117 6.20 1.16 -5.36
N LEU A 118 7.35 1.74 -5.62
CA LEU A 118 7.45 3.08 -6.25
C LEU A 118 6.79 3.11 -7.63
N ASN A 119 7.01 2.09 -8.45
CA ASN A 119 6.37 1.97 -9.76
C ASN A 119 4.84 1.81 -9.64
N THR A 120 4.37 1.09 -8.60
CA THR A 120 2.94 1.00 -8.29
C THR A 120 2.37 2.38 -7.98
N ILE A 121 3.02 3.16 -7.10
CA ILE A 121 2.58 4.52 -6.76
C ILE A 121 2.55 5.41 -8.00
N LYS A 122 3.60 5.39 -8.84
CA LYS A 122 3.64 6.12 -10.11
C LYS A 122 2.47 5.76 -11.03
N LYS A 123 2.20 4.45 -11.13
CA LYS A 123 1.11 3.97 -11.96
C LYS A 123 -0.25 4.41 -11.43
N VAL A 124 -0.47 4.34 -10.12
CA VAL A 124 -1.69 4.85 -9.48
C VAL A 124 -1.87 6.34 -9.76
N ILE A 125 -0.82 7.15 -9.62
CA ILE A 125 -0.84 8.59 -9.93
C ILE A 125 -1.24 8.82 -11.39
N LYS A 126 -0.62 8.10 -12.32
CA LYS A 126 -0.87 8.24 -13.76
C LYS A 126 -2.28 7.79 -14.14
N ASP A 127 -2.69 6.59 -13.73
CA ASP A 127 -3.95 5.98 -14.14
C ASP A 127 -5.17 6.77 -13.61
N ASN A 128 -5.02 7.47 -12.49
CA ASN A 128 -6.08 8.22 -11.83
C ASN A 128 -5.96 9.75 -11.98
N ASN A 129 -5.04 10.23 -12.83
CA ASN A 129 -4.79 11.66 -13.08
C ASN A 129 -4.58 12.47 -11.79
N ILE A 130 -3.85 11.92 -10.83
CA ILE A 130 -3.56 12.56 -9.55
C ILE A 130 -2.55 13.69 -9.78
N LYS A 131 -2.89 14.90 -9.35
CA LYS A 131 -2.02 16.09 -9.48
C LYS A 131 -1.48 16.54 -8.14
N ASP A 132 -2.38 17.00 -7.29
CA ASP A 132 -2.06 17.46 -5.93
C ASP A 132 -2.45 16.35 -4.96
N TYR A 133 -1.49 15.85 -4.18
CA TYR A 133 -1.75 14.76 -3.26
C TYR A 133 -0.94 14.85 -1.98
N ILE A 134 -1.48 14.23 -0.94
CA ILE A 134 -0.76 13.92 0.29
C ILE A 134 -0.33 12.47 0.23
N PHE A 135 0.94 12.19 0.53
CA PHE A 135 1.40 10.83 0.74
C PHE A 135 1.45 10.52 2.23
N MET A 136 0.76 9.45 2.63
CA MET A 136 0.78 8.95 4.01
C MET A 136 1.32 7.53 4.03
N ASN A 137 2.42 7.33 4.75
CA ASN A 137 2.89 6.00 5.11
C ASN A 137 2.37 5.66 6.51
N CYS A 138 1.41 4.75 6.58
CA CYS A 138 0.82 4.32 7.82
C CYS A 138 1.54 3.10 8.37
N TYR A 139 2.39 3.36 9.35
CA TYR A 139 3.04 2.33 10.17
C TYR A 139 3.84 1.28 9.37
N ASN A 140 4.37 1.66 8.20
CA ASN A 140 5.24 0.77 7.44
C ASN A 140 6.70 1.21 7.54
N PRO A 141 7.45 0.73 8.54
CA PRO A 141 8.82 1.17 8.81
C PRO A 141 9.79 0.73 7.72
N PHE A 142 9.49 -0.36 7.02
CA PHE A 142 10.33 -0.87 5.92
C PHE A 142 10.42 0.10 4.76
N TYR A 143 9.46 1.01 4.66
CA TYR A 143 9.34 2.01 3.59
C TYR A 143 9.33 3.45 4.13
N ALA A 144 9.81 3.67 5.36
CA ALA A 144 9.93 5.02 5.89
C ALA A 144 10.93 5.84 5.05
N GLY A 145 10.50 7.01 4.60
CA GLY A 145 11.34 7.92 3.82
C GLY A 145 11.78 7.43 2.43
N PHE A 146 11.13 6.39 1.88
CA PHE A 146 11.57 5.77 0.63
C PHE A 146 11.18 6.52 -0.65
N LEU A 147 10.28 7.53 -0.58
CA LEU A 147 9.90 8.33 -1.76
C LEU A 147 11.03 9.25 -2.20
N PRO A 148 11.60 9.05 -3.40
CA PRO A 148 12.63 9.94 -3.93
C PRO A 148 12.01 11.31 -4.29
N LYS A 149 12.57 12.40 -3.76
CA LYS A 149 12.09 13.78 -3.98
C LYS A 149 12.15 14.23 -5.44
N ASN A 150 13.03 13.65 -6.24
CA ASN A 150 13.17 13.95 -7.66
C ASN A 150 12.14 13.23 -8.55
N GLU A 151 11.41 12.26 -8.01
CA GLU A 151 10.43 11.46 -8.76
C GLU A 151 9.00 11.66 -8.28
N PHE A 152 8.82 12.16 -7.05
CA PHE A 152 7.53 12.36 -6.40
C PHE A 152 7.50 13.72 -5.73
N ASN A 153 6.40 14.44 -5.92
CA ASN A 153 6.21 15.78 -5.35
C ASN A 153 4.86 15.88 -4.61
N PRO A 154 4.67 15.13 -3.48
CA PRO A 154 3.48 15.28 -2.67
C PRO A 154 3.47 16.65 -2.00
N LEU A 155 2.27 17.22 -1.79
CA LEU A 155 2.10 18.44 -0.99
C LEU A 155 2.59 18.24 0.44
N LEU A 156 2.34 17.05 1.00
CA LEU A 156 2.84 16.61 2.30
C LEU A 156 3.26 15.13 2.20
N ASN A 157 4.37 14.81 2.88
CA ASN A 157 4.83 13.44 3.05
C ASN A 157 4.80 13.12 4.55
N ILE A 158 3.85 12.27 4.96
CA ILE A 158 3.54 11.99 6.35
C ILE A 158 3.91 10.54 6.67
N TYR A 159 4.64 10.33 7.75
CA TYR A 159 4.78 9.02 8.38
C TYR A 159 3.92 8.97 9.64
N GLN A 160 2.91 8.12 9.63
CA GLN A 160 2.05 7.88 10.79
C GLN A 160 2.60 6.75 11.63
N CYS A 161 3.17 7.08 12.79
CA CYS A 161 3.55 6.10 13.80
C CYS A 161 2.34 5.81 14.69
N ILE A 162 1.99 4.52 14.82
CA ILE A 162 0.85 4.07 15.63
C ILE A 162 1.36 3.49 16.95
N ASP A 163 2.55 2.87 16.92
CA ASP A 163 3.10 2.13 18.05
C ASP A 163 4.63 2.20 18.06
N ASP A 164 5.26 1.97 19.20
CA ASP A 164 6.71 1.89 19.30
C ASP A 164 7.21 0.51 18.89
N ILE A 165 7.68 0.42 17.64
CA ILE A 165 8.27 -0.82 17.10
C ILE A 165 9.72 -1.04 17.51
N SER A 166 10.35 -0.08 18.20
CA SER A 166 11.75 -0.22 18.66
C SER A 166 11.90 -1.34 19.68
N GLN A 167 10.81 -1.69 20.35
CA GLN A 167 10.74 -2.78 21.36
C GLN A 167 10.45 -4.15 20.74
N ASN A 168 10.07 -4.22 19.47
CA ASN A 168 9.80 -5.49 18.81
C ASN A 168 11.10 -6.04 18.21
N ALA A 169 11.56 -7.18 18.71
CA ALA A 169 12.64 -7.94 18.10
C ALA A 169 12.15 -8.53 16.77
N TYR A 170 12.54 -7.93 15.66
CA TYR A 170 12.37 -8.47 14.31
C TYR A 170 13.67 -9.10 13.81
#